data_08ce9aea09e13b65b072beb2854428fa
#
_entry.id   08ce9aea09e13b65b072beb2854428fa
#
_cell.length_a   1.000
_cell.length_b   1.000
_cell.length_c   1.000
_cell.angle_alpha   90.00
_cell.angle_beta   90.00
_cell.angle_gamma   90.00
#
_symmetry.space_group_name_H-M   'P 1'
#
loop_
_entity.id
_entity.type
_entity.pdbx_description
1 polymer ?
#
loop_
_entity_poly.entity_id
_entity_poly.type
_entity_poly.pdbx_seq_one_letter_code
_entity_poly.pdbx_strand_id
1 'polypeptide(L)'
;MRNRDKAALETFLESSIDRPLLGLVYGRRRIGKSTMLVEQAERRGGFYFEAIRAETPVQLERLGTALGEHLGVGRLALGNWEEAVGALLKLGERSAGPVILDEFGHIIAADPSVESILTAALGPGALRKSVSKARLILCGSAITMIRALTDGEAPLRGRAGLELIMQPDDFRIAATRLPVGAGLETAVRVFAVIGGVVGYATDMVNFDLPSDRADIDRWIIERVLSPAATLQREATTLLAEDPSLSGKNNLLHHAILGAIANGSVTAGAIANKVARQVSNIDLVLRRLIEAGFIVRHEDPIRKKRPLYALADPFLQFHYAVIEPYGAALRERDLRAVWSNRLGAVFSSRVRGPVFEEMARQWTASFASDATLPIRDYVGPSFVSIDRVDHELDVVVAGTGDAPGDREVVALGEAKSGEVLTPRHLQRLERARAALGAHASHAKLLLFGERVDEQLVQLAIKRDDIELIDLERLYKGD
;
A
#
# COMPACT_ATOMS: atom_id res chain seq x y z
N MET A 1 9.80 5.97 -2.46
CA MET A 1 9.64 4.52 -2.23
C MET A 1 10.14 3.70 -3.41
N ARG A 2 9.69 3.92 -4.65
CA ARG A 2 10.16 3.16 -5.84
C ARG A 2 11.68 3.15 -6.05
N ASN A 3 12.39 4.23 -5.76
CA ASN A 3 13.85 4.25 -5.90
C ASN A 3 14.54 3.26 -4.94
N ARG A 4 13.99 3.07 -3.73
CA ARG A 4 14.51 2.12 -2.75
C ARG A 4 14.24 0.67 -3.17
N ASP A 5 13.05 0.39 -3.71
CA ASP A 5 12.68 -0.94 -4.20
C ASP A 5 13.52 -1.32 -5.43
N LYS A 6 13.69 -0.38 -6.38
CA LYS A 6 14.59 -0.57 -7.52
C LYS A 6 16.03 -0.79 -7.08
N ALA A 7 16.54 0.00 -6.13
CA ALA A 7 17.90 -0.16 -5.63
C ALA A 7 18.12 -1.53 -4.94
N ALA A 8 17.15 -1.99 -4.13
CA ALA A 8 17.22 -3.32 -3.51
C ALA A 8 17.24 -4.44 -4.55
N LEU A 9 16.39 -4.35 -5.57
CA LEU A 9 16.38 -5.28 -6.68
C LEU A 9 17.70 -5.24 -7.47
N GLU A 10 18.21 -4.07 -7.78
CA GLU A 10 19.50 -3.89 -8.48
C GLU A 10 20.65 -4.49 -7.68
N THR A 11 20.72 -4.23 -6.37
CA THR A 11 21.73 -4.84 -5.48
C THR A 11 21.66 -6.37 -5.51
N PHE A 12 20.45 -6.94 -5.51
CA PHE A 12 20.27 -8.39 -5.62
C PHE A 12 20.75 -8.93 -6.96
N LEU A 13 20.40 -8.27 -8.06
CA LEU A 13 20.78 -8.69 -9.41
C LEU A 13 22.29 -8.58 -9.66
N GLU A 14 22.94 -7.60 -9.06
CA GLU A 14 24.39 -7.33 -9.18
C GLU A 14 25.25 -8.08 -8.15
N SER A 15 24.61 -8.94 -7.35
CA SER A 15 25.33 -9.72 -6.35
C SER A 15 26.47 -10.56 -6.99
N SER A 16 27.67 -10.47 -6.41
CA SER A 16 28.85 -11.23 -6.84
C SER A 16 28.87 -12.71 -6.40
N ILE A 17 27.79 -13.18 -5.77
CA ILE A 17 27.71 -14.55 -5.26
C ILE A 17 27.63 -15.52 -6.44
N ASP A 18 28.59 -16.46 -6.50
CA ASP A 18 28.75 -17.46 -7.54
C ASP A 18 27.89 -18.72 -7.31
N ARG A 19 26.61 -18.52 -7.13
CA ARG A 19 25.60 -19.58 -7.04
C ARG A 19 24.21 -19.03 -7.35
N PRO A 20 23.22 -19.88 -7.63
CA PRO A 20 21.83 -19.43 -7.77
C PRO A 20 21.33 -18.72 -6.51
N LEU A 21 20.64 -17.62 -6.69
CA LEU A 21 19.95 -16.88 -5.64
C LEU A 21 18.47 -16.78 -5.96
N LEU A 22 17.66 -16.83 -4.91
CA LEU A 22 16.20 -16.67 -4.97
C LEU A 22 15.82 -15.28 -4.50
N GLY A 23 15.00 -14.58 -5.28
CA GLY A 23 14.31 -13.36 -4.89
C GLY A 23 12.80 -13.54 -4.94
N LEU A 24 12.10 -12.94 -4.00
CA LEU A 24 10.65 -12.85 -3.98
C LEU A 24 10.25 -11.39 -4.18
N VAL A 25 9.35 -11.13 -5.14
CA VAL A 25 8.79 -9.81 -5.41
C VAL A 25 7.28 -9.92 -5.40
N TYR A 26 6.63 -9.31 -4.43
CA TYR A 26 5.19 -9.39 -4.31
C TYR A 26 4.57 -8.09 -3.81
N GLY A 27 3.27 -7.99 -3.93
CA GLY A 27 2.50 -6.81 -3.58
C GLY A 27 1.23 -6.77 -4.39
N ARG A 28 0.31 -5.88 -4.03
CA ARG A 28 -1.01 -5.81 -4.65
C ARG A 28 -0.95 -5.72 -6.18
N ARG A 29 -2.04 -6.13 -6.81
CA ARG A 29 -2.21 -6.00 -8.26
C ARG A 29 -2.08 -4.53 -8.70
N ARG A 30 -1.60 -4.31 -9.92
CA ARG A 30 -1.50 -3.00 -10.59
C ARG A 30 -0.53 -1.99 -9.97
N ILE A 31 0.32 -2.39 -9.03
CA ILE A 31 1.35 -1.50 -8.46
C ILE A 31 2.60 -1.38 -9.33
N GLY A 32 2.67 -2.09 -10.47
CA GLY A 32 3.77 -2.01 -11.44
C GLY A 32 4.90 -3.02 -11.23
N LYS A 33 4.66 -4.16 -10.57
CA LYS A 33 5.64 -5.25 -10.40
C LYS A 33 6.15 -5.78 -11.73
N SER A 34 5.24 -6.26 -12.57
CA SER A 34 5.56 -6.84 -13.89
C SER A 34 6.32 -5.85 -14.76
N THR A 35 5.90 -4.58 -14.81
CA THR A 35 6.58 -3.52 -15.57
C THR A 35 8.02 -3.36 -15.12
N MET A 36 8.26 -3.29 -13.80
CA MET A 36 9.61 -3.18 -13.24
C MET A 36 10.47 -4.40 -13.57
N LEU A 37 9.90 -5.60 -13.48
CA LEU A 37 10.62 -6.85 -13.73
C LEU A 37 10.92 -7.06 -15.22
N VAL A 38 9.99 -6.74 -16.12
CA VAL A 38 10.22 -6.75 -17.57
C VAL A 38 11.33 -5.78 -17.95
N GLU A 39 11.30 -4.54 -17.43
CA GLU A 39 12.37 -3.55 -17.65
C GLU A 39 13.75 -4.10 -17.23
N GLN A 40 13.83 -4.82 -16.11
CA GLN A 40 15.09 -5.42 -15.64
C GLN A 40 15.51 -6.61 -16.51
N ALA A 41 14.58 -7.44 -16.97
CA ALA A 41 14.87 -8.55 -17.86
C ALA A 41 15.42 -8.06 -19.21
N GLU A 42 14.74 -7.10 -19.83
CA GLU A 42 15.15 -6.52 -21.12
C GLU A 42 16.52 -5.85 -21.02
N ARG A 43 16.76 -5.00 -20.01
CA ARG A 43 18.01 -4.28 -19.82
C ARG A 43 19.22 -5.20 -19.61
N ARG A 44 19.01 -6.39 -19.04
CA ARG A 44 20.07 -7.32 -18.64
C ARG A 44 20.12 -8.60 -19.48
N GLY A 45 19.30 -8.70 -20.53
CA GLY A 45 19.20 -9.92 -21.35
C GLY A 45 18.72 -11.12 -20.55
N GLY A 46 17.81 -10.88 -19.59
CA GLY A 46 17.24 -11.90 -18.73
C GLY A 46 16.03 -12.59 -19.36
N PHE A 47 15.52 -13.60 -18.67
CA PHE A 47 14.34 -14.36 -19.05
C PHE A 47 13.12 -13.90 -18.23
N TYR A 48 12.00 -13.65 -18.89
CA TYR A 48 10.73 -13.34 -18.25
C TYR A 48 9.63 -14.28 -18.75
N PHE A 49 8.90 -14.87 -17.82
CA PHE A 49 7.74 -15.71 -18.10
C PHE A 49 6.59 -15.33 -17.17
N GLU A 50 5.42 -15.06 -17.75
CA GLU A 50 4.18 -14.84 -17.03
C GLU A 50 3.34 -16.11 -17.04
N ALA A 51 3.11 -16.68 -15.86
CA ALA A 51 2.24 -17.84 -15.69
C ALA A 51 0.77 -17.44 -15.84
N ILE A 52 -0.02 -18.35 -16.37
CA ILE A 52 -1.47 -18.17 -16.50
C ILE A 52 -2.23 -19.15 -15.60
N ARG A 53 -3.49 -18.92 -15.38
CA ARG A 53 -4.36 -19.88 -14.69
C ARG A 53 -4.68 -21.06 -15.62
N ALA A 54 -3.87 -22.12 -15.53
CA ALA A 54 -3.98 -23.32 -16.35
C ALA A 54 -3.41 -24.53 -15.62
N GLU A 55 -3.74 -25.72 -16.08
CA GLU A 55 -3.17 -26.99 -15.61
C GLU A 55 -1.68 -27.10 -15.93
N THR A 56 -0.94 -27.90 -15.14
CA THR A 56 0.51 -28.11 -15.24
C THR A 56 1.01 -28.40 -16.66
N PRO A 57 0.41 -29.28 -17.47
CA PRO A 57 0.89 -29.54 -18.82
C PRO A 57 0.89 -28.30 -19.72
N VAL A 58 -0.15 -27.47 -19.62
CA VAL A 58 -0.27 -26.22 -20.39
C VAL A 58 0.77 -25.20 -19.93
N GLN A 59 1.00 -25.09 -18.62
CA GLN A 59 2.05 -24.22 -18.07
C GLN A 59 3.43 -24.61 -18.58
N LEU A 60 3.77 -25.93 -18.52
CA LEU A 60 5.05 -26.45 -18.98
C LEU A 60 5.25 -26.27 -20.50
N GLU A 61 4.21 -26.46 -21.30
CA GLU A 61 4.26 -26.25 -22.74
C GLU A 61 4.57 -24.78 -23.07
N ARG A 62 3.88 -23.84 -22.40
CA ARG A 62 4.11 -22.38 -22.58
C ARG A 62 5.52 -21.99 -22.13
N LEU A 63 5.95 -22.48 -20.97
CA LEU A 63 7.29 -22.21 -20.46
C LEU A 63 8.37 -22.76 -21.40
N GLY A 64 8.17 -23.98 -21.92
CA GLY A 64 9.09 -24.59 -22.89
C GLY A 64 9.17 -23.83 -24.21
N THR A 65 8.05 -23.25 -24.66
CA THR A 65 8.01 -22.36 -25.83
C THR A 65 8.80 -21.08 -25.55
N ALA A 66 8.51 -20.38 -24.45
CA ALA A 66 9.20 -19.15 -24.08
C ALA A 66 10.71 -19.36 -23.86
N LEU A 67 11.11 -20.45 -23.23
CA LEU A 67 12.54 -20.82 -23.09
C LEU A 67 13.20 -21.08 -24.43
N GLY A 68 12.51 -21.77 -25.34
CA GLY A 68 13.02 -22.03 -26.69
C GLY A 68 13.23 -20.73 -27.49
N GLU A 69 12.29 -19.81 -27.42
CA GLU A 69 12.39 -18.47 -28.04
C GLU A 69 13.55 -17.68 -27.47
N HIS A 70 13.68 -17.63 -26.12
CA HIS A 70 14.77 -16.93 -25.45
C HIS A 70 16.16 -17.47 -25.82
N LEU A 71 16.27 -18.79 -25.99
CA LEU A 71 17.53 -19.46 -26.35
C LEU A 71 17.82 -19.45 -27.85
N GLY A 72 16.89 -19.00 -28.71
CA GLY A 72 16.99 -19.06 -30.16
C GLY A 72 16.97 -20.48 -30.72
N VAL A 73 16.31 -21.41 -30.03
CA VAL A 73 16.10 -22.81 -30.45
C VAL A 73 14.60 -23.09 -30.62
N GLY A 74 14.24 -24.24 -31.12
CA GLY A 74 12.85 -24.67 -31.14
C GLY A 74 12.30 -24.88 -29.73
N ARG A 75 10.96 -25.05 -29.62
CA ARG A 75 10.28 -25.33 -28.35
C ARG A 75 10.98 -26.44 -27.56
N LEU A 76 11.29 -26.17 -26.30
CA LEU A 76 11.81 -27.20 -25.40
C LEU A 76 10.66 -28.07 -24.86
N ALA A 77 10.80 -29.38 -24.95
CA ALA A 77 9.88 -30.28 -24.30
C ALA A 77 10.22 -30.40 -22.82
N LEU A 78 9.30 -29.94 -21.95
CA LEU A 78 9.41 -30.06 -20.50
C LEU A 78 8.35 -31.03 -20.00
N GLY A 79 8.79 -32.15 -19.44
CA GLY A 79 7.89 -33.22 -18.98
C GLY A 79 7.34 -32.99 -17.58
N ASN A 80 8.06 -32.21 -16.74
CA ASN A 80 7.71 -31.96 -15.36
C ASN A 80 8.40 -30.66 -14.84
N TRP A 81 8.05 -30.25 -13.64
CA TRP A 81 8.63 -29.04 -13.00
C TRP A 81 10.09 -29.21 -12.57
N GLU A 82 10.60 -30.42 -12.35
CA GLU A 82 12.03 -30.63 -12.06
C GLU A 82 12.88 -30.28 -13.28
N GLU A 83 12.46 -30.74 -14.46
CA GLU A 83 13.10 -30.39 -15.75
C GLU A 83 13.00 -28.87 -16.01
N ALA A 84 11.84 -28.28 -15.75
CA ALA A 84 11.61 -26.86 -15.93
C ALA A 84 12.52 -26.01 -15.05
N VAL A 85 12.57 -26.28 -13.74
CA VAL A 85 13.43 -25.59 -12.78
C VAL A 85 14.91 -25.78 -13.15
N GLY A 86 15.30 -27.00 -13.55
CA GLY A 86 16.64 -27.27 -14.03
C GLY A 86 17.01 -26.46 -15.26
N ALA A 87 16.11 -26.30 -16.24
CA ALA A 87 16.32 -25.50 -17.44
C ALA A 87 16.43 -24.00 -17.09
N LEU A 88 15.58 -23.49 -16.21
CA LEU A 88 15.61 -22.11 -15.74
C LEU A 88 16.95 -21.80 -15.04
N LEU A 89 17.41 -22.66 -14.14
CA LEU A 89 18.67 -22.45 -13.45
C LEU A 89 19.88 -22.49 -14.41
N LYS A 90 19.84 -23.32 -15.47
CA LYS A 90 20.88 -23.37 -16.51
C LYS A 90 21.02 -22.08 -17.30
N LEU A 91 20.00 -21.22 -17.35
CA LEU A 91 20.16 -19.89 -17.97
C LEU A 91 21.26 -19.08 -17.30
N GLY A 92 21.40 -19.20 -15.98
CA GLY A 92 22.46 -18.53 -15.21
C GLY A 92 23.88 -19.05 -15.45
N GLU A 93 24.06 -20.11 -16.24
CA GLU A 93 25.39 -20.57 -16.71
C GLU A 93 25.85 -19.76 -17.94
N ARG A 94 24.90 -19.17 -18.68
CA ARG A 94 25.15 -18.46 -19.93
C ARG A 94 25.08 -16.95 -19.80
N SER A 95 24.23 -16.46 -18.90
CA SER A 95 23.96 -15.04 -18.72
C SER A 95 23.79 -14.73 -17.24
N ALA A 96 24.23 -13.51 -16.84
CA ALA A 96 23.97 -12.96 -15.51
C ALA A 96 22.59 -12.26 -15.43
N GLY A 97 21.77 -12.35 -16.47
CA GLY A 97 20.43 -11.75 -16.48
C GLY A 97 19.49 -12.45 -15.49
N PRO A 98 18.45 -11.75 -15.01
CA PRO A 98 17.44 -12.32 -14.14
C PRO A 98 16.62 -13.41 -14.84
N VAL A 99 16.17 -14.39 -14.07
CA VAL A 99 15.20 -15.41 -14.48
C VAL A 99 13.93 -15.17 -13.70
N ILE A 100 12.89 -14.69 -14.35
CA ILE A 100 11.69 -14.17 -13.70
C ILE A 100 10.50 -15.08 -14.03
N LEU A 101 9.83 -15.56 -12.98
CA LEU A 101 8.53 -16.22 -13.05
C LEU A 101 7.49 -15.30 -12.42
N ASP A 102 6.73 -14.61 -13.26
CA ASP A 102 5.66 -13.72 -12.82
C ASP A 102 4.32 -14.49 -12.69
N GLU A 103 3.43 -13.97 -11.85
CA GLU A 103 2.18 -14.63 -11.41
C GLU A 103 2.43 -16.10 -10.94
N PHE A 104 3.51 -16.28 -10.18
CA PHE A 104 3.96 -17.59 -9.67
C PHE A 104 2.89 -18.32 -8.85
N GLY A 105 1.95 -17.58 -8.27
CA GLY A 105 0.79 -18.15 -7.61
C GLY A 105 -0.04 -19.09 -8.49
N HIS A 106 -0.10 -18.88 -9.80
CA HIS A 106 -0.81 -19.78 -10.72
C HIS A 106 -0.09 -21.12 -10.89
N ILE A 107 1.25 -21.12 -10.81
CA ILE A 107 2.06 -22.34 -10.85
C ILE A 107 1.79 -23.17 -9.59
N ILE A 108 1.89 -22.56 -8.41
CA ILE A 108 1.65 -23.24 -7.13
C ILE A 108 0.21 -23.75 -7.01
N ALA A 109 -0.76 -23.00 -7.51
CA ALA A 109 -2.16 -23.44 -7.50
C ALA A 109 -2.40 -24.67 -8.38
N ALA A 110 -1.64 -24.80 -9.49
CA ALA A 110 -1.72 -25.97 -10.38
C ALA A 110 -0.93 -27.15 -9.85
N ASP A 111 0.23 -26.91 -9.24
CA ASP A 111 1.10 -27.97 -8.69
C ASP A 111 1.88 -27.47 -7.45
N PRO A 112 1.39 -27.74 -6.24
CA PRO A 112 2.09 -27.36 -5.01
C PRO A 112 3.46 -28.01 -4.82
N SER A 113 3.78 -29.11 -5.53
CA SER A 113 5.07 -29.80 -5.43
C SER A 113 6.26 -28.93 -5.90
N VAL A 114 5.98 -27.88 -6.68
CA VAL A 114 7.00 -26.93 -7.19
C VAL A 114 7.77 -26.26 -6.06
N GLU A 115 7.15 -26.02 -4.92
CA GLU A 115 7.85 -25.49 -3.73
C GLU A 115 8.97 -26.44 -3.27
N SER A 116 8.67 -27.73 -3.17
CA SER A 116 9.64 -28.76 -2.77
C SER A 116 10.73 -28.93 -3.81
N ILE A 117 10.38 -28.87 -5.10
CA ILE A 117 11.33 -28.94 -6.22
C ILE A 117 12.31 -27.76 -6.17
N LEU A 118 11.82 -26.54 -5.99
CA LEU A 118 12.67 -25.34 -5.81
C LEU A 118 13.56 -25.47 -4.58
N THR A 119 13.00 -25.98 -3.48
CA THR A 119 13.75 -26.20 -2.24
C THR A 119 14.90 -27.18 -2.44
N ALA A 120 14.68 -28.26 -3.16
CA ALA A 120 15.71 -29.25 -3.50
C ALA A 120 16.77 -28.65 -4.43
N ALA A 121 16.34 -27.94 -5.49
CA ALA A 121 17.22 -27.33 -6.48
C ALA A 121 18.10 -26.21 -5.89
N LEU A 122 17.61 -25.49 -4.88
CA LEU A 122 18.35 -24.45 -4.14
C LEU A 122 18.93 -24.98 -2.82
N GLY A 123 18.94 -26.28 -2.61
CA GLY A 123 19.50 -26.92 -1.42
C GLY A 123 21.03 -26.98 -1.44
N PRO A 124 21.70 -27.11 -0.27
CA PRO A 124 23.16 -27.09 -0.18
C PRO A 124 23.84 -28.13 -1.06
N GLY A 125 23.23 -29.32 -1.24
CA GLY A 125 23.76 -30.38 -2.07
C GLY A 125 23.73 -30.05 -3.57
N ALA A 126 22.65 -29.45 -4.05
CA ALA A 126 22.49 -29.00 -5.43
C ALA A 126 23.40 -27.80 -5.73
N LEU A 127 23.41 -26.81 -4.82
CA LEU A 127 24.21 -25.57 -4.96
C LEU A 127 25.72 -25.84 -5.03
N ARG A 128 26.24 -26.86 -4.32
CA ARG A 128 27.66 -27.22 -4.38
C ARG A 128 28.08 -27.77 -5.75
N LYS A 129 27.15 -28.33 -6.52
CA LYS A 129 27.38 -28.90 -7.86
C LYS A 129 27.01 -27.90 -8.97
N SER A 130 26.34 -26.82 -8.64
CA SER A 130 25.87 -25.85 -9.62
C SER A 130 26.99 -24.90 -10.03
N VAL A 131 27.13 -24.65 -11.32
CA VAL A 131 27.96 -23.59 -11.91
C VAL A 131 27.11 -22.39 -12.32
N SER A 132 25.82 -22.46 -12.08
CA SER A 132 24.85 -21.43 -12.42
C SER A 132 24.92 -20.25 -11.43
N LYS A 133 24.80 -19.03 -11.96
CA LYS A 133 24.68 -17.78 -11.22
C LYS A 133 23.28 -17.18 -11.35
N ALA A 134 22.28 -18.01 -11.61
CA ALA A 134 20.91 -17.54 -11.85
C ALA A 134 20.38 -16.66 -10.69
N ARG A 135 19.75 -15.56 -11.06
CA ARG A 135 18.97 -14.68 -10.18
C ARG A 135 17.49 -15.01 -10.42
N LEU A 136 17.02 -16.07 -9.76
CA LEU A 136 15.63 -16.53 -9.90
C LEU A 136 14.72 -15.60 -9.09
N ILE A 137 13.75 -14.99 -9.74
CA ILE A 137 12.75 -14.13 -9.10
C ILE A 137 11.37 -14.74 -9.27
N LEU A 138 10.70 -15.00 -8.15
CA LEU A 138 9.31 -15.38 -8.11
C LEU A 138 8.47 -14.16 -7.80
N CYS A 139 7.54 -13.82 -8.68
CA CYS A 139 6.67 -12.65 -8.53
C CYS A 139 5.20 -13.06 -8.46
N GLY A 140 4.42 -12.31 -7.69
CA GLY A 140 2.97 -12.54 -7.63
C GLY A 140 2.19 -11.40 -6.98
N SER A 141 0.90 -11.37 -7.28
CA SER A 141 -0.05 -10.36 -6.78
C SER A 141 -0.74 -10.79 -5.47
N ALA A 142 -0.87 -12.08 -5.19
CA ALA A 142 -1.41 -12.60 -3.93
C ALA A 142 -0.34 -12.56 -2.84
N ILE A 143 -0.33 -11.50 -2.03
CA ILE A 143 0.68 -11.28 -0.97
C ILE A 143 0.75 -12.48 -0.02
N THR A 144 -0.41 -12.95 0.44
CA THR A 144 -0.50 -14.08 1.38
C THR A 144 0.09 -15.37 0.82
N MET A 145 -0.09 -15.63 -0.47
CA MET A 145 0.38 -16.83 -1.13
C MET A 145 1.92 -16.83 -1.29
N ILE A 146 2.50 -15.71 -1.73
CA ILE A 146 3.96 -15.60 -1.88
C ILE A 146 4.64 -15.60 -0.51
N ARG A 147 4.07 -14.90 0.47
CA ARG A 147 4.60 -14.89 1.84
C ARG A 147 4.58 -16.29 2.46
N ALA A 148 3.54 -17.09 2.18
CA ALA A 148 3.46 -18.47 2.65
C ALA A 148 4.63 -19.37 2.19
N LEU A 149 5.35 -19.00 1.12
CA LEU A 149 6.54 -19.72 0.65
C LEU A 149 7.73 -19.61 1.62
N THR A 150 7.78 -18.58 2.45
CA THR A 150 8.90 -18.31 3.38
C THR A 150 8.50 -18.26 4.85
N ASP A 151 7.20 -18.21 5.17
CA ASP A 151 6.71 -18.13 6.54
C ASP A 151 6.71 -19.48 7.26
N GLY A 152 6.86 -19.43 8.57
CA GLY A 152 6.71 -20.61 9.44
C GLY A 152 7.68 -21.75 9.12
N GLU A 153 7.14 -22.94 8.81
CA GLU A 153 7.88 -24.14 8.41
C GLU A 153 7.98 -24.31 6.89
N ALA A 154 7.73 -23.25 6.13
CA ALA A 154 7.71 -23.31 4.67
C ALA A 154 9.06 -23.79 4.09
N PRO A 155 9.03 -24.58 3.00
CA PRO A 155 10.23 -25.18 2.42
C PRO A 155 11.30 -24.18 1.96
N LEU A 156 10.91 -22.99 1.52
CA LEU A 156 11.83 -21.94 1.04
C LEU A 156 12.28 -20.96 2.14
N ARG A 157 11.88 -21.18 3.40
CA ARG A 157 12.30 -20.33 4.52
C ARG A 157 13.82 -20.19 4.61
N GLY A 158 14.29 -18.93 4.70
CA GLY A 158 15.73 -18.61 4.82
C GLY A 158 16.54 -18.86 3.54
N ARG A 159 15.88 -19.13 2.40
CA ARG A 159 16.54 -19.31 1.09
C ARG A 159 16.45 -18.08 0.20
N ALA A 160 15.50 -17.21 0.44
CA ALA A 160 15.37 -15.95 -0.29
C ALA A 160 16.50 -14.99 0.12
N GLY A 161 17.27 -14.53 -0.85
CA GLY A 161 18.27 -13.47 -0.71
C GLY A 161 17.69 -12.07 -0.92
N LEU A 162 16.49 -12.00 -1.49
CA LEU A 162 15.68 -10.79 -1.62
C LEU A 162 14.23 -11.12 -1.28
N GLU A 163 13.61 -10.31 -0.44
CA GLU A 163 12.17 -10.30 -0.21
C GLU A 163 11.67 -8.86 -0.33
N LEU A 164 11.05 -8.55 -1.46
CA LEU A 164 10.61 -7.22 -1.82
C LEU A 164 9.09 -7.16 -1.83
N ILE A 165 8.53 -6.49 -0.82
CA ILE A 165 7.11 -6.20 -0.73
C ILE A 165 6.84 -4.84 -1.35
N MET A 166 6.48 -4.82 -2.63
CA MET A 166 6.17 -3.56 -3.29
C MET A 166 4.91 -2.92 -2.73
N GLN A 167 5.03 -1.63 -2.44
CA GLN A 167 3.92 -0.80 -1.96
C GLN A 167 3.42 0.12 -3.08
N PRO A 168 2.16 0.58 -3.03
CA PRO A 168 1.71 1.68 -3.87
C PRO A 168 2.63 2.89 -3.74
N ASP A 169 2.70 3.73 -4.77
CA ASP A 169 3.47 4.97 -4.70
C ASP A 169 2.90 5.90 -3.62
N ASP A 170 3.78 6.65 -2.97
CA ASP A 170 3.37 7.71 -2.08
C ASP A 170 2.70 8.87 -2.86
N PHE A 171 2.10 9.80 -2.11
CA PHE A 171 1.36 10.90 -2.69
C PHE A 171 2.24 11.84 -3.53
N ARG A 172 3.55 11.97 -3.23
CA ARG A 172 4.50 12.79 -4.00
C ARG A 172 4.76 12.17 -5.36
N ILE A 173 5.02 10.87 -5.41
CA ILE A 173 5.23 10.14 -6.66
C ILE A 173 3.92 10.08 -7.47
N ALA A 174 2.79 9.84 -6.81
CA ALA A 174 1.49 9.83 -7.48
C ALA A 174 1.19 11.16 -8.18
N ALA A 175 1.54 12.30 -7.56
CA ALA A 175 1.35 13.63 -8.12
C ALA A 175 2.12 13.87 -9.43
N THR A 176 3.25 13.18 -9.64
CA THR A 176 4.03 13.33 -10.89
C THR A 176 3.32 12.83 -12.14
N ARG A 177 2.20 12.10 -11.98
CA ARG A 177 1.37 11.60 -13.10
C ARG A 177 0.32 12.60 -13.57
N LEU A 178 0.07 13.64 -12.79
CA LEU A 178 -0.88 14.68 -13.16
C LEU A 178 -0.38 15.50 -14.35
N PRO A 179 -1.29 16.09 -15.14
CA PRO A 179 -0.93 17.02 -16.19
C PRO A 179 -0.07 18.17 -15.66
N VAL A 180 0.84 18.65 -16.48
CA VAL A 180 1.70 19.79 -16.15
C VAL A 180 0.82 21.00 -15.84
N GLY A 181 1.06 21.66 -14.69
CA GLY A 181 0.28 22.79 -14.23
C GLY A 181 -0.90 22.43 -13.33
N ALA A 182 -1.22 21.15 -13.15
CA ALA A 182 -2.19 20.74 -12.13
C ALA A 182 -1.71 21.18 -10.75
N GLY A 183 -2.57 21.87 -10.01
CA GLY A 183 -2.22 22.38 -8.69
C GLY A 183 -2.16 21.28 -7.62
N LEU A 184 -1.51 21.57 -6.51
CA LEU A 184 -1.36 20.60 -5.41
C LEU A 184 -2.69 20.23 -4.74
N GLU A 185 -3.70 21.12 -4.73
CA GLU A 185 -5.07 20.78 -4.30
C GLU A 185 -5.69 19.70 -5.21
N THR A 186 -5.39 19.72 -6.51
CA THR A 186 -5.80 18.69 -7.46
C THR A 186 -5.12 17.38 -7.13
N ALA A 187 -3.83 17.42 -6.82
CA ALA A 187 -3.05 16.24 -6.44
C ALA A 187 -3.63 15.54 -5.20
N VAL A 188 -3.95 16.29 -4.14
CA VAL A 188 -4.59 15.74 -2.93
C VAL A 188 -5.90 15.03 -3.26
N ARG A 189 -6.76 15.65 -4.08
CA ARG A 189 -8.08 15.09 -4.39
C ARG A 189 -8.01 13.86 -5.28
N VAL A 190 -7.15 13.88 -6.31
CA VAL A 190 -6.93 12.71 -7.17
C VAL A 190 -6.34 11.56 -6.36
N PHE A 191 -5.36 11.84 -5.51
CA PHE A 191 -4.79 10.84 -4.61
C PHE A 191 -5.84 10.26 -3.65
N ALA A 192 -6.76 11.07 -3.14
CA ALA A 192 -7.85 10.61 -2.29
C ALA A 192 -8.82 9.65 -3.00
N VAL A 193 -8.90 9.70 -4.35
CA VAL A 193 -9.78 8.83 -5.14
C VAL A 193 -9.09 7.56 -5.61
N ILE A 194 -7.90 7.66 -6.23
CA ILE A 194 -7.21 6.53 -6.86
C ILE A 194 -5.90 6.13 -6.16
N GLY A 195 -5.48 6.86 -5.15
CA GLY A 195 -4.25 6.54 -4.39
C GLY A 195 -2.99 6.50 -5.23
N GLY A 196 -2.02 5.71 -4.75
CA GLY A 196 -0.72 5.54 -5.38
C GLY A 196 -0.59 4.31 -6.29
N VAL A 197 -1.66 3.53 -6.49
CA VAL A 197 -1.64 2.37 -7.38
C VAL A 197 -1.54 2.82 -8.83
N VAL A 198 -0.40 2.54 -9.47
CA VAL A 198 -0.10 3.07 -10.80
C VAL A 198 -1.12 2.66 -11.86
N GLY A 199 -1.57 1.40 -11.85
CA GLY A 199 -2.53 0.89 -12.82
C GLY A 199 -3.93 1.51 -12.72
N TYR A 200 -4.26 2.20 -11.63
CA TYR A 200 -5.50 2.96 -11.58
C TYR A 200 -5.41 4.20 -12.47
N ALA A 201 -4.28 4.87 -12.48
CA ALA A 201 -4.06 6.01 -13.35
C ALA A 201 -3.81 5.60 -14.83
N THR A 202 -3.05 4.52 -15.06
CA THR A 202 -2.67 4.07 -16.43
C THR A 202 -3.76 3.28 -17.11
N ASP A 203 -4.22 2.18 -16.49
CA ASP A 203 -5.06 1.17 -17.15
C ASP A 203 -6.55 1.44 -16.97
N MET A 204 -6.95 2.02 -15.83
CA MET A 204 -8.37 2.17 -15.51
C MET A 204 -8.96 3.51 -15.90
N VAL A 205 -8.16 4.59 -15.82
CA VAL A 205 -8.57 5.91 -16.32
C VAL A 205 -7.73 6.40 -17.50
N ASN A 206 -6.82 5.56 -18.04
CA ASN A 206 -6.03 5.82 -19.26
C ASN A 206 -5.28 7.16 -19.22
N PHE A 207 -4.69 7.53 -18.09
CA PHE A 207 -4.06 8.83 -17.84
C PHE A 207 -4.99 10.05 -18.04
N ASP A 208 -6.30 9.83 -18.20
CA ASP A 208 -7.28 10.91 -18.24
C ASP A 208 -7.51 11.46 -16.83
N LEU A 209 -6.56 12.26 -16.37
CA LEU A 209 -6.53 12.86 -15.03
C LEU A 209 -6.92 14.35 -15.14
N PRO A 210 -7.55 14.92 -14.09
CA PRO A 210 -7.99 16.31 -14.12
C PRO A 210 -6.80 17.27 -14.18
N SER A 211 -6.95 18.32 -14.99
CA SER A 211 -5.92 19.33 -15.20
C SER A 211 -5.92 20.43 -14.10
N ASP A 212 -7.04 20.61 -13.44
CA ASP A 212 -7.19 21.58 -12.37
C ASP A 212 -8.30 21.18 -11.38
N ARG A 213 -8.50 22.03 -10.36
CA ARG A 213 -9.49 21.80 -9.32
C ARG A 213 -10.94 21.82 -9.84
N ALA A 214 -11.25 22.60 -10.87
CA ALA A 214 -12.62 22.73 -11.39
C ALA A 214 -13.04 21.45 -12.13
N ASP A 215 -12.08 20.73 -12.70
CA ASP A 215 -12.31 19.49 -13.42
C ASP A 215 -12.56 18.28 -12.52
N ILE A 216 -12.20 18.31 -11.23
CA ILE A 216 -12.21 17.13 -10.37
C ILE A 216 -13.59 16.51 -10.23
N ASP A 217 -14.61 17.29 -9.94
CA ASP A 217 -15.95 16.76 -9.71
C ASP A 217 -16.48 16.10 -10.99
N ARG A 218 -16.24 16.75 -12.15
CA ARG A 218 -16.57 16.17 -13.46
C ARG A 218 -15.81 14.85 -13.69
N TRP A 219 -14.52 14.84 -13.45
CA TRP A 219 -13.68 13.65 -13.60
C TRP A 219 -14.14 12.49 -12.70
N ILE A 220 -14.44 12.74 -11.43
CA ILE A 220 -14.98 11.72 -10.51
C ILE A 220 -16.29 11.15 -11.06
N ILE A 221 -17.21 12.02 -11.50
CA ILE A 221 -18.51 11.59 -12.02
C ILE A 221 -18.36 10.74 -13.28
N GLU A 222 -17.55 11.19 -14.23
CA GLU A 222 -17.46 10.58 -15.56
C GLU A 222 -16.52 9.37 -15.61
N ARG A 223 -15.40 9.39 -14.85
CA ARG A 223 -14.36 8.35 -14.91
C ARG A 223 -14.39 7.36 -13.76
N VAL A 224 -14.99 7.71 -12.63
CA VAL A 224 -14.97 6.85 -11.43
C VAL A 224 -16.36 6.36 -11.07
N LEU A 225 -17.37 7.24 -11.05
CA LEU A 225 -18.74 6.90 -10.65
C LEU A 225 -19.62 6.44 -11.80
N SER A 226 -19.20 6.60 -13.05
CA SER A 226 -19.93 6.09 -14.21
C SER A 226 -20.14 4.57 -14.09
N PRO A 227 -21.36 4.05 -14.37
CA PRO A 227 -21.62 2.59 -14.36
C PRO A 227 -20.69 1.79 -15.29
N ALA A 228 -20.12 2.43 -16.31
CA ALA A 228 -19.16 1.84 -17.23
C ALA A 228 -17.71 1.89 -16.73
N ALA A 229 -17.42 2.61 -15.63
CA ALA A 229 -16.08 2.74 -15.09
C ALA A 229 -15.60 1.39 -14.48
N THR A 230 -14.43 0.94 -14.93
CA THR A 230 -13.82 -0.31 -14.46
C THR A 230 -13.50 -0.28 -12.97
N LEU A 231 -13.17 0.90 -12.44
CA LEU A 231 -12.91 1.13 -11.01
C LEU A 231 -14.08 0.71 -10.09
N GLN A 232 -15.32 0.77 -10.56
CA GLN A 232 -16.46 0.38 -9.73
C GLN A 232 -16.42 -1.08 -9.25
N ARG A 233 -15.83 -1.97 -10.03
CA ARG A 233 -15.73 -3.41 -9.72
C ARG A 233 -14.39 -3.80 -9.09
N GLU A 234 -13.41 -2.93 -9.11
CA GLU A 234 -12.03 -3.26 -8.71
C GLU A 234 -11.92 -3.74 -7.28
N ALA A 235 -12.58 -3.12 -6.31
CA ALA A 235 -12.53 -3.56 -4.92
C ALA A 235 -13.05 -5.00 -4.72
N THR A 236 -14.13 -5.36 -5.43
CA THR A 236 -14.67 -6.73 -5.41
C THR A 236 -13.71 -7.71 -6.09
N THR A 237 -13.09 -7.30 -7.19
CA THR A 237 -12.09 -8.11 -7.91
C THR A 237 -10.87 -8.38 -7.03
N LEU A 238 -10.32 -7.35 -6.38
CA LEU A 238 -9.17 -7.47 -5.49
C LEU A 238 -9.38 -8.48 -4.36
N LEU A 239 -10.56 -8.43 -3.71
CA LEU A 239 -10.91 -9.38 -2.64
C LEU A 239 -11.09 -10.82 -3.16
N ALA A 240 -11.62 -10.97 -4.38
CA ALA A 240 -11.85 -12.29 -4.97
C ALA A 240 -10.55 -12.95 -5.47
N GLU A 241 -9.53 -12.16 -5.80
CA GLU A 241 -8.24 -12.65 -6.30
C GLU A 241 -7.32 -13.18 -5.20
N ASP A 242 -7.48 -12.74 -3.94
CA ASP A 242 -6.67 -13.27 -2.85
C ASP A 242 -7.32 -14.57 -2.30
N PRO A 243 -6.64 -15.73 -2.41
CA PRO A 243 -7.18 -17.01 -1.97
C PRO A 243 -7.52 -17.05 -0.48
N SER A 244 -6.82 -16.29 0.36
CA SER A 244 -7.05 -16.23 1.81
C SER A 244 -8.33 -15.51 2.17
N LEU A 245 -8.84 -14.65 1.27
CA LEU A 245 -10.05 -13.86 1.42
C LEU A 245 -11.23 -14.42 0.63
N SER A 246 -10.98 -15.34 -0.31
CA SER A 246 -12.02 -16.00 -1.08
C SER A 246 -12.80 -17.01 -0.21
N GLY A 247 -14.13 -17.14 -0.42
CA GLY A 247 -14.96 -18.15 0.26
C GLY A 247 -16.10 -17.59 1.11
N LYS A 248 -16.56 -18.36 2.12
CA LYS A 248 -17.80 -18.10 2.88
C LYS A 248 -17.84 -16.78 3.65
N ASN A 249 -16.69 -16.16 3.92
CA ASN A 249 -16.58 -14.94 4.73
C ASN A 249 -16.51 -13.65 3.87
N ASN A 250 -16.65 -13.72 2.56
CA ASN A 250 -16.49 -12.57 1.67
C ASN A 250 -17.40 -11.38 2.08
N LEU A 251 -18.67 -11.63 2.45
CA LEU A 251 -19.58 -10.59 2.94
C LEU A 251 -19.07 -9.90 4.22
N LEU A 252 -18.43 -10.65 5.12
CA LEU A 252 -17.86 -10.07 6.35
C LEU A 252 -16.63 -9.22 6.06
N HIS A 253 -15.79 -9.60 5.08
CA HIS A 253 -14.68 -8.78 4.61
C HIS A 253 -15.18 -7.42 4.13
N HIS A 254 -16.16 -7.39 3.22
CA HIS A 254 -16.78 -6.15 2.75
C HIS A 254 -17.37 -5.32 3.88
N ALA A 255 -18.12 -5.95 4.80
CA ALA A 255 -18.73 -5.27 5.93
C ALA A 255 -17.69 -4.60 6.85
N ILE A 256 -16.56 -5.27 7.12
CA ILE A 256 -15.46 -4.72 7.94
C ILE A 256 -14.81 -3.55 7.23
N LEU A 257 -14.48 -3.67 5.93
CA LEU A 257 -13.89 -2.59 5.15
C LEU A 257 -14.84 -1.37 5.09
N GLY A 258 -16.14 -1.62 4.89
CA GLY A 258 -17.18 -0.59 4.95
C GLY A 258 -17.30 0.08 6.33
N ALA A 259 -17.18 -0.69 7.42
CA ALA A 259 -17.19 -0.13 8.77
C ALA A 259 -15.99 0.81 9.00
N ILE A 260 -14.79 0.41 8.58
CA ILE A 260 -13.57 1.22 8.70
C ILE A 260 -13.69 2.49 7.86
N ALA A 261 -14.10 2.38 6.59
CA ALA A 261 -14.31 3.53 5.70
C ALA A 261 -15.27 4.57 6.27
N ASN A 262 -16.21 4.13 7.12
CA ASN A 262 -17.20 5.00 7.75
C ASN A 262 -16.82 5.42 9.20
N GLY A 263 -15.54 5.26 9.58
CA GLY A 263 -14.98 5.82 10.82
C GLY A 263 -14.97 4.86 12.02
N SER A 264 -15.23 3.56 11.83
CA SER A 264 -15.04 2.57 12.90
C SER A 264 -13.58 2.11 12.92
N VAL A 265 -12.74 2.85 13.63
CA VAL A 265 -11.27 2.66 13.60
C VAL A 265 -10.72 1.75 14.71
N THR A 266 -11.54 1.30 15.66
CA THR A 266 -11.11 0.35 16.72
C THR A 266 -11.77 -1.01 16.54
N ALA A 267 -11.14 -2.09 17.00
CA ALA A 267 -11.71 -3.44 16.91
C ALA A 267 -13.13 -3.52 17.53
N GLY A 268 -13.35 -2.84 18.66
CA GLY A 268 -14.67 -2.77 19.31
C GLY A 268 -15.71 -2.04 18.46
N ALA A 269 -15.34 -0.89 17.87
CA ALA A 269 -16.25 -0.12 17.02
C ALA A 269 -16.59 -0.89 15.73
N ILE A 270 -15.60 -1.56 15.13
CA ILE A 270 -15.80 -2.41 13.95
C ILE A 270 -16.75 -3.57 14.29
N ALA A 271 -16.47 -4.30 15.37
CA ALA A 271 -17.28 -5.43 15.81
C ALA A 271 -18.75 -5.04 16.04
N ASN A 272 -18.98 -3.92 16.74
CA ASN A 272 -20.31 -3.38 16.95
C ASN A 272 -21.01 -3.02 15.63
N LYS A 273 -20.29 -2.38 14.70
CA LYS A 273 -20.83 -1.95 13.41
C LYS A 273 -21.27 -3.14 12.54
N VAL A 274 -20.52 -4.25 12.58
CA VAL A 274 -20.85 -5.47 11.82
C VAL A 274 -21.68 -6.48 12.61
N ALA A 275 -22.19 -6.09 13.78
CA ALA A 275 -23.00 -6.94 14.68
C ALA A 275 -22.33 -8.30 15.00
N ARG A 276 -21.05 -8.27 15.38
CA ARG A 276 -20.23 -9.42 15.77
C ARG A 276 -19.51 -9.15 17.10
N GLN A 277 -19.00 -10.21 17.73
CA GLN A 277 -18.06 -10.08 18.86
C GLN A 277 -16.65 -9.82 18.33
N VAL A 278 -15.82 -9.13 19.12
CA VAL A 278 -14.42 -8.83 18.75
C VAL A 278 -13.63 -10.10 18.45
N SER A 279 -13.82 -11.16 19.24
CA SER A 279 -13.17 -12.46 19.00
C SER A 279 -13.49 -13.09 17.65
N ASN A 280 -14.67 -12.80 17.10
CA ASN A 280 -15.11 -13.35 15.81
C ASN A 280 -14.56 -12.59 14.61
N ILE A 281 -14.11 -11.35 14.79
CA ILE A 281 -13.52 -10.53 13.71
C ILE A 281 -12.00 -10.51 13.75
N ASP A 282 -11.36 -10.92 14.85
CA ASP A 282 -9.90 -10.82 15.02
C ASP A 282 -9.12 -11.57 13.92
N LEU A 283 -9.52 -12.81 13.62
CA LEU A 283 -8.92 -13.57 12.52
C LEU A 283 -9.14 -12.90 11.16
N VAL A 284 -10.31 -12.32 10.95
CA VAL A 284 -10.66 -11.64 9.70
C VAL A 284 -9.83 -10.36 9.55
N LEU A 285 -9.70 -9.56 10.61
CA LEU A 285 -8.82 -8.38 10.62
C LEU A 285 -7.38 -8.75 10.29
N ARG A 286 -6.83 -9.80 10.91
CA ARG A 286 -5.47 -10.28 10.61
C ARG A 286 -5.30 -10.63 9.14
N ARG A 287 -6.22 -11.40 8.56
CA ARG A 287 -6.17 -11.76 7.13
C ARG A 287 -6.23 -10.54 6.21
N LEU A 288 -7.09 -9.57 6.52
CA LEU A 288 -7.17 -8.33 5.75
C LEU A 288 -5.91 -7.48 5.86
N ILE A 289 -5.22 -7.51 7.02
CA ILE A 289 -3.91 -6.85 7.20
C ILE A 289 -2.83 -7.58 6.39
N GLU A 290 -2.74 -8.90 6.51
CA GLU A 290 -1.78 -9.74 5.78
C GLU A 290 -1.93 -9.61 4.27
N ALA A 291 -3.17 -9.52 3.79
CA ALA A 291 -3.48 -9.30 2.37
C ALA A 291 -3.32 -7.82 1.93
N GLY A 292 -2.97 -6.90 2.84
CA GLY A 292 -2.71 -5.50 2.51
C GLY A 292 -3.94 -4.64 2.23
N PHE A 293 -5.11 -5.00 2.77
CA PHE A 293 -6.35 -4.20 2.66
C PHE A 293 -6.52 -3.22 3.81
N ILE A 294 -6.00 -3.56 4.97
CA ILE A 294 -6.07 -2.77 6.20
C ILE A 294 -4.66 -2.52 6.72
N VAL A 295 -4.42 -1.30 7.18
CA VAL A 295 -3.27 -0.95 8.00
C VAL A 295 -3.69 -0.97 9.46
N ARG A 296 -2.86 -1.55 10.32
CA ARG A 296 -2.99 -1.51 11.77
C ARG A 296 -1.95 -0.54 12.31
N HIS A 297 -2.41 0.61 12.78
CA HIS A 297 -1.58 1.57 13.47
C HIS A 297 -1.48 1.19 14.95
N GLU A 298 -0.26 1.05 15.45
CA GLU A 298 -0.04 1.03 16.88
C GLU A 298 -0.29 2.43 17.45
N ASP A 299 -1.03 2.51 18.54
CA ASP A 299 -1.21 3.79 19.22
C ASP A 299 0.14 4.18 19.89
N PRO A 300 0.74 5.34 19.54
CA PRO A 300 2.04 5.73 20.06
C PRO A 300 2.08 5.92 21.56
N ILE A 301 0.95 6.24 22.19
CA ILE A 301 0.88 6.59 23.61
C ILE A 301 -0.05 5.69 24.45
N ARG A 302 -0.94 4.91 23.84
CA ARG A 302 -1.88 4.01 24.54
C ARG A 302 -1.53 2.55 24.35
N LYS A 303 -1.47 1.78 25.42
CA LYS A 303 -1.22 0.32 25.36
C LYS A 303 -2.45 -0.41 24.80
N LYS A 304 -2.21 -1.40 23.92
CA LYS A 304 -3.22 -2.37 23.45
C LYS A 304 -4.48 -1.77 22.84
N ARG A 305 -4.36 -0.63 22.19
CA ARG A 305 -5.45 0.04 21.47
C ARG A 305 -5.06 0.36 20.02
N PRO A 306 -4.79 -0.66 19.18
CA PRO A 306 -4.48 -0.40 17.79
C PRO A 306 -5.67 0.24 17.08
N LEU A 307 -5.35 1.10 16.10
CA LEU A 307 -6.32 1.74 15.23
C LEU A 307 -6.19 1.14 13.83
N TYR A 308 -7.30 0.99 13.15
CA TYR A 308 -7.38 0.38 11.82
C TYR A 308 -7.79 1.41 10.78
N ALA A 309 -7.07 1.42 9.67
CA ALA A 309 -7.37 2.24 8.50
C ALA A 309 -7.37 1.38 7.24
N LEU A 310 -8.01 1.84 6.17
CA LEU A 310 -7.86 1.19 4.88
C LEU A 310 -6.48 1.52 4.30
N ALA A 311 -5.82 0.52 3.72
CA ALA A 311 -4.46 0.65 3.21
C ALA A 311 -4.36 1.46 1.91
N ASP A 312 -5.47 1.72 1.25
CA ASP A 312 -5.54 2.34 -0.06
C ASP A 312 -6.63 3.40 -0.12
N PRO A 313 -6.32 4.63 -0.53
CA PRO A 313 -7.31 5.68 -0.74
C PRO A 313 -8.47 5.27 -1.65
N PHE A 314 -8.21 4.46 -2.69
CA PHE A 314 -9.27 3.94 -3.54
C PHE A 314 -10.27 3.06 -2.77
N LEU A 315 -9.80 2.20 -1.87
CA LEU A 315 -10.69 1.41 -1.02
C LEU A 315 -11.50 2.32 -0.08
N GLN A 316 -10.89 3.37 0.44
CA GLN A 316 -11.59 4.39 1.24
C GLN A 316 -12.71 5.04 0.42
N PHE A 317 -12.41 5.43 -0.82
CA PHE A 317 -13.41 5.99 -1.74
C PHE A 317 -14.51 4.97 -2.09
N HIS A 318 -14.14 3.74 -2.40
CA HIS A 318 -15.08 2.68 -2.77
C HIS A 318 -16.10 2.41 -1.66
N TYR A 319 -15.62 2.15 -0.44
CA TYR A 319 -16.49 1.77 0.69
C TYR A 319 -17.22 2.96 1.34
N ALA A 320 -16.76 4.18 1.16
CA ALA A 320 -17.46 5.36 1.63
C ALA A 320 -18.45 5.93 0.61
N VAL A 321 -18.16 5.78 -0.70
CA VAL A 321 -18.92 6.46 -1.78
C VAL A 321 -19.59 5.47 -2.73
N ILE A 322 -18.86 4.50 -3.29
CA ILE A 322 -19.40 3.64 -4.37
C ILE A 322 -20.37 2.60 -3.79
N GLU A 323 -19.91 1.81 -2.86
CA GLU A 323 -20.65 0.66 -2.33
C GLU A 323 -21.96 1.07 -1.64
N PRO A 324 -22.01 2.05 -0.71
CA PRO A 324 -23.26 2.43 -0.05
C PRO A 324 -24.30 3.07 -0.97
N TYR A 325 -23.87 3.65 -2.08
CA TYR A 325 -24.73 4.40 -3.01
C TYR A 325 -24.90 3.73 -4.38
N GLY A 326 -24.49 2.47 -4.54
CA GLY A 326 -24.50 1.76 -5.82
C GLY A 326 -25.82 1.75 -6.56
N ALA A 327 -26.98 1.70 -5.87
CA ALA A 327 -28.30 1.82 -6.49
C ALA A 327 -28.54 3.23 -7.06
N ALA A 328 -28.23 4.27 -6.26
CA ALA A 328 -28.39 5.65 -6.69
C ALA A 328 -27.45 6.02 -7.86
N LEU A 329 -26.26 5.42 -7.90
CA LEU A 329 -25.32 5.61 -9.00
C LEU A 329 -25.77 5.00 -10.32
N ARG A 330 -26.68 4.02 -10.30
CA ARG A 330 -27.21 3.36 -11.52
C ARG A 330 -28.48 3.99 -12.07
N GLU A 331 -29.27 4.62 -11.25
CA GLU A 331 -30.66 5.00 -11.58
C GLU A 331 -30.88 6.52 -11.70
N ARG A 332 -29.89 7.36 -11.33
CA ARG A 332 -30.08 8.81 -11.19
C ARG A 332 -29.05 9.61 -11.98
N ASP A 333 -29.39 10.88 -12.20
CA ASP A 333 -28.43 11.89 -12.66
C ASP A 333 -27.25 11.98 -11.66
N LEU A 334 -26.10 11.45 -12.07
CA LEU A 334 -24.89 11.40 -11.24
C LEU A 334 -24.41 12.77 -10.79
N ARG A 335 -24.62 13.82 -11.61
CA ARG A 335 -24.24 15.20 -11.26
C ARG A 335 -25.07 15.71 -10.10
N ALA A 336 -26.39 15.48 -10.15
CA ALA A 336 -27.27 15.85 -9.05
C ALA A 336 -26.98 15.04 -7.76
N VAL A 337 -26.73 13.75 -7.89
CA VAL A 337 -26.35 12.89 -6.73
C VAL A 337 -25.04 13.35 -6.11
N TRP A 338 -24.03 13.68 -6.92
CA TRP A 338 -22.75 14.20 -6.46
C TRP A 338 -22.91 15.54 -5.73
N SER A 339 -23.51 16.52 -6.38
CA SER A 339 -23.64 17.87 -5.83
C SER A 339 -24.47 17.92 -4.54
N ASN A 340 -25.55 17.13 -4.48
CA ASN A 340 -26.47 17.19 -3.33
C ASN A 340 -26.02 16.32 -2.14
N ARG A 341 -25.15 15.32 -2.35
CA ARG A 341 -24.83 14.34 -1.30
C ARG A 341 -23.39 13.85 -1.31
N LEU A 342 -22.92 13.27 -2.42
CA LEU A 342 -21.67 12.52 -2.44
C LEU A 342 -20.44 13.40 -2.29
N GLY A 343 -20.48 14.65 -2.77
CA GLY A 343 -19.41 15.62 -2.58
C GLY A 343 -19.09 15.90 -1.11
N ALA A 344 -20.12 15.99 -0.27
CA ALA A 344 -19.95 16.13 1.19
C ALA A 344 -19.40 14.85 1.84
N VAL A 345 -19.89 13.68 1.41
CA VAL A 345 -19.38 12.37 1.86
C VAL A 345 -17.92 12.21 1.45
N PHE A 346 -17.57 12.54 0.21
CA PHE A 346 -16.19 12.52 -0.27
C PHE A 346 -15.28 13.41 0.59
N SER A 347 -15.71 14.64 0.86
CA SER A 347 -14.92 15.57 1.68
C SER A 347 -14.66 15.02 3.09
N SER A 348 -15.71 14.54 3.77
CA SER A 348 -15.61 14.15 5.19
C SER A 348 -15.14 12.70 5.42
N ARG A 349 -15.47 11.76 4.52
CA ARG A 349 -15.21 10.33 4.72
C ARG A 349 -14.07 9.78 3.87
N VAL A 350 -13.60 10.55 2.88
CA VAL A 350 -12.51 10.12 2.01
C VAL A 350 -11.34 11.08 2.10
N ARG A 351 -11.53 12.33 1.65
CA ARG A 351 -10.44 13.30 1.57
C ARG A 351 -9.81 13.61 2.92
N GLY A 352 -10.63 13.81 3.97
CA GLY A 352 -10.15 14.06 5.34
C GLY A 352 -9.23 12.92 5.82
N PRO A 353 -9.74 11.69 5.98
CA PRO A 353 -8.93 10.55 6.44
C PRO A 353 -7.70 10.26 5.57
N VAL A 354 -7.79 10.43 4.24
CA VAL A 354 -6.63 10.27 3.36
C VAL A 354 -5.59 11.36 3.60
N PHE A 355 -6.01 12.60 3.81
CA PHE A 355 -5.09 13.69 4.10
C PHE A 355 -4.39 13.53 5.47
N GLU A 356 -5.08 13.01 6.47
CA GLU A 356 -4.48 12.62 7.76
C GLU A 356 -3.41 11.54 7.57
N GLU A 357 -3.66 10.55 6.68
CA GLU A 357 -2.64 9.52 6.37
C GLU A 357 -1.45 10.11 5.60
N MET A 358 -1.70 11.06 4.67
CA MET A 358 -0.62 11.81 4.01
C MET A 358 0.23 12.59 5.02
N ALA A 359 -0.40 13.20 6.03
CA ALA A 359 0.30 13.90 7.11
C ALA A 359 1.16 12.94 7.93
N ARG A 360 0.64 11.76 8.31
CA ARG A 360 1.41 10.71 8.98
C ARG A 360 2.58 10.22 8.14
N GLN A 361 2.36 9.97 6.85
CA GLN A 361 3.40 9.55 5.92
C GLN A 361 4.48 10.63 5.75
N TRP A 362 4.09 11.91 5.64
CA TRP A 362 5.04 13.02 5.61
C TRP A 362 5.90 13.05 6.87
N THR A 363 5.26 12.97 8.03
CA THR A 363 5.93 12.97 9.34
C THR A 363 6.93 11.83 9.48
N ALA A 364 6.57 10.63 9.06
CA ALA A 364 7.43 9.44 9.18
C ALA A 364 8.57 9.41 8.15
N SER A 365 8.35 9.92 6.93
CA SER A 365 9.23 9.64 5.79
C SER A 365 9.87 10.87 5.16
N PHE A 366 9.32 12.05 5.33
CA PHE A 366 9.75 13.27 4.64
C PHE A 366 10.17 14.40 5.57
N ALA A 367 9.68 14.45 6.82
CA ALA A 367 10.16 15.41 7.79
C ALA A 367 11.68 15.26 7.99
N SER A 368 12.42 16.37 7.99
CA SER A 368 13.86 16.36 8.25
C SER A 368 14.19 16.11 9.72
N ASP A 369 15.43 15.74 10.00
CA ASP A 369 15.91 15.60 11.37
C ASP A 369 15.98 16.96 12.09
N ALA A 370 16.06 18.07 11.34
CA ALA A 370 15.95 19.41 11.91
C ALA A 370 14.54 19.72 12.40
N THR A 371 13.53 19.25 11.68
CA THR A 371 12.12 19.41 12.04
C THR A 371 11.72 18.44 13.15
N LEU A 372 12.03 17.15 12.99
CA LEU A 372 11.70 16.07 13.92
C LEU A 372 12.87 15.07 14.02
N PRO A 373 13.77 15.22 14.99
CA PRO A 373 14.94 14.35 15.14
C PRO A 373 14.58 12.92 15.57
N ILE A 374 13.44 12.71 16.21
CA ILE A 374 12.97 11.42 16.70
C ILE A 374 11.61 11.13 16.09
N ARG A 375 11.47 9.97 15.41
CA ARG A 375 10.24 9.54 14.73
C ARG A 375 10.07 8.02 14.80
N ASP A 376 10.35 7.45 15.97
CA ASP A 376 10.34 5.99 16.14
C ASP A 376 8.93 5.41 15.98
N TYR A 377 7.94 6.16 16.46
CA TYR A 377 6.53 5.81 16.35
C TYR A 377 5.74 7.01 15.84
N VAL A 378 5.09 6.85 14.70
CA VAL A 378 4.17 7.83 14.12
C VAL A 378 2.83 7.15 13.90
N GLY A 379 1.76 7.72 14.45
CA GLY A 379 0.42 7.15 14.30
C GLY A 379 -0.67 8.07 14.82
N PRO A 380 -1.94 7.71 14.63
CA PRO A 380 -3.07 8.37 15.26
C PRO A 380 -3.17 7.95 16.72
N SER A 381 -3.80 8.80 17.55
CA SER A 381 -4.12 8.47 18.93
C SER A 381 -5.34 9.24 19.44
N PHE A 382 -5.71 8.99 20.69
CA PHE A 382 -6.74 9.76 21.39
C PHE A 382 -6.20 10.28 22.71
N VAL A 383 -6.56 11.51 23.07
CA VAL A 383 -6.31 12.10 24.38
C VAL A 383 -7.63 12.36 25.09
N SER A 384 -7.70 12.04 26.37
CA SER A 384 -8.90 12.30 27.16
C SER A 384 -8.78 13.69 27.82
N ILE A 385 -9.69 14.60 27.47
CA ILE A 385 -9.79 15.95 28.05
C ILE A 385 -11.20 16.05 28.64
N ASP A 386 -11.31 16.37 29.90
CA ASP A 386 -12.58 16.48 30.63
C ASP A 386 -13.49 15.23 30.46
N ARG A 387 -12.89 14.02 30.44
CA ARG A 387 -13.56 12.71 30.23
C ARG A 387 -14.13 12.53 28.82
N VAL A 388 -13.76 13.35 27.87
CA VAL A 388 -14.10 13.18 26.45
C VAL A 388 -12.83 12.81 25.69
N ASP A 389 -12.90 11.76 24.90
CA ASP A 389 -11.78 11.35 24.03
C ASP A 389 -11.73 12.25 22.78
N HIS A 390 -10.59 12.89 22.58
CA HIS A 390 -10.28 13.72 21.41
C HIS A 390 -9.26 13.00 20.54
N GLU A 391 -9.56 12.89 19.27
CA GLU A 391 -8.65 12.32 18.28
C GLU A 391 -7.49 13.26 17.99
N LEU A 392 -6.30 12.66 17.85
CA LEU A 392 -5.07 13.31 17.39
C LEU A 392 -4.67 12.64 16.07
N ASP A 393 -4.63 13.42 15.01
CA ASP A 393 -4.41 12.89 13.65
C ASP A 393 -2.98 12.37 13.48
N VAL A 394 -2.01 13.04 14.12
CA VAL A 394 -0.59 12.68 14.11
C VAL A 394 -0.04 12.76 15.53
N VAL A 395 0.55 11.66 16.01
CA VAL A 395 1.33 11.63 17.25
C VAL A 395 2.68 11.03 16.92
N VAL A 396 3.75 11.72 17.33
CA VAL A 396 5.12 11.25 17.20
C VAL A 396 5.66 10.95 18.59
N ALA A 397 6.17 9.73 18.78
CA ALA A 397 6.77 9.33 20.04
C ALA A 397 8.15 8.69 19.80
N GLY A 398 9.02 8.84 20.79
CA GLY A 398 10.32 8.20 20.86
C GLY A 398 10.23 6.74 21.35
N THR A 399 11.40 6.10 21.47
CA THR A 399 11.53 4.75 22.04
C THR A 399 11.13 4.73 23.51
N GLY A 400 10.60 3.61 23.97
CA GLY A 400 10.25 3.35 25.36
C GLY A 400 9.78 1.92 25.52
N ASP A 401 9.89 1.36 26.75
CA ASP A 401 9.55 -0.03 27.04
C ASP A 401 8.07 -0.34 26.78
N ALA A 402 7.23 0.68 26.87
CA ALA A 402 5.81 0.57 26.55
C ALA A 402 5.27 1.91 26.03
N PRO A 403 4.15 1.90 25.25
CA PRO A 403 3.56 3.13 24.71
C PRO A 403 3.32 4.25 25.72
N GLY A 404 2.88 3.89 26.96
CA GLY A 404 2.66 4.90 28.02
C GLY A 404 3.92 5.50 28.64
N ASP A 405 5.10 4.93 28.36
CA ASP A 405 6.39 5.38 28.90
C ASP A 405 7.20 6.17 27.85
N ARG A 406 6.64 6.32 26.63
CA ARG A 406 7.28 7.04 25.54
C ARG A 406 7.15 8.54 25.72
N GLU A 407 8.23 9.25 25.41
CA GLU A 407 8.17 10.70 25.26
C GLU A 407 7.42 11.05 23.97
N VAL A 408 6.46 11.94 24.08
CA VAL A 408 5.73 12.49 22.92
C VAL A 408 6.53 13.65 22.36
N VAL A 409 7.05 13.49 21.15
CA VAL A 409 7.91 14.45 20.46
C VAL A 409 7.11 15.50 19.68
N ALA A 410 5.97 15.07 19.09
CA ALA A 410 5.08 15.99 18.42
C ALA A 410 3.62 15.53 18.44
N LEU A 411 2.71 16.49 18.35
CA LEU A 411 1.27 16.32 18.17
C LEU A 411 0.83 17.07 16.93
N GLY A 412 0.00 16.46 16.09
CA GLY A 412 -0.43 17.07 14.85
C GLY A 412 -1.92 16.97 14.58
N GLU A 413 -2.44 18.01 13.91
CA GLU A 413 -3.79 18.13 13.39
C GLU A 413 -3.71 18.32 11.88
N ALA A 414 -4.51 17.58 11.10
CA ALA A 414 -4.53 17.64 9.66
C ALA A 414 -5.94 17.99 9.15
N LYS A 415 -6.04 19.05 8.36
CA LYS A 415 -7.32 19.54 7.83
C LYS A 415 -7.25 19.76 6.33
N SER A 416 -8.08 19.02 5.60
CA SER A 416 -8.25 19.15 4.16
C SER A 416 -9.61 19.79 3.87
N GLY A 417 -9.59 20.87 3.10
CA GLY A 417 -10.79 21.58 2.64
C GLY A 417 -11.34 22.66 3.56
N GLU A 418 -10.74 22.87 4.71
CA GLU A 418 -11.00 24.02 5.57
C GLU A 418 -9.72 24.84 5.80
N VAL A 419 -9.87 26.03 6.34
CA VAL A 419 -8.75 26.91 6.69
C VAL A 419 -8.25 26.55 8.07
N LEU A 420 -6.96 26.29 8.23
CA LEU A 420 -6.32 26.18 9.55
C LEU A 420 -6.36 27.53 10.25
N THR A 421 -6.84 27.54 11.48
CA THR A 421 -7.03 28.73 12.29
C THR A 421 -6.37 28.57 13.65
N PRO A 422 -6.19 29.67 14.44
CA PRO A 422 -5.67 29.56 15.80
C PRO A 422 -6.44 28.57 16.72
N ARG A 423 -7.71 28.27 16.41
CA ARG A 423 -8.49 27.25 17.16
C ARG A 423 -7.91 25.86 17.07
N HIS A 424 -7.37 25.49 15.91
CA HIS A 424 -6.71 24.17 15.72
C HIS A 424 -5.45 24.09 16.57
N LEU A 425 -4.66 25.17 16.62
CA LEU A 425 -3.50 25.27 17.51
C LEU A 425 -3.92 25.13 18.99
N GLN A 426 -4.93 25.87 19.42
CA GLN A 426 -5.44 25.77 20.80
C GLN A 426 -5.90 24.36 21.16
N ARG A 427 -6.47 23.60 20.21
CA ARG A 427 -6.84 22.20 20.41
C ARG A 427 -5.62 21.34 20.70
N LEU A 428 -4.55 21.49 19.91
CA LEU A 428 -3.29 20.77 20.14
C LEU A 428 -2.62 21.18 21.46
N GLU A 429 -2.65 22.46 21.83
CA GLU A 429 -2.13 22.94 23.11
C GLU A 429 -2.87 22.33 24.31
N ARG A 430 -4.20 22.21 24.22
CA ARG A 430 -5.00 21.51 25.25
C ARG A 430 -4.64 20.03 25.32
N ALA A 431 -4.45 19.38 24.19
CA ALA A 431 -4.05 17.99 24.13
C ALA A 431 -2.66 17.79 24.75
N ARG A 432 -1.69 18.66 24.43
CA ARG A 432 -0.35 18.68 25.01
C ARG A 432 -0.39 18.85 26.54
N ALA A 433 -1.19 19.80 27.01
CA ALA A 433 -1.37 20.01 28.45
C ALA A 433 -2.01 18.80 29.16
N ALA A 434 -2.98 18.15 28.54
CA ALA A 434 -3.62 16.94 29.08
C ALA A 434 -2.69 15.72 29.16
N LEU A 435 -1.70 15.62 28.27
CA LEU A 435 -0.66 14.58 28.30
C LEU A 435 0.44 14.86 29.34
N GLY A 436 0.50 16.08 29.88
CA GLY A 436 1.38 16.47 30.98
C GLY A 436 2.87 16.39 30.65
N ALA A 437 3.67 15.87 31.60
CA ALA A 437 5.13 15.84 31.47
C ALA A 437 5.63 15.07 30.24
N HIS A 438 4.93 14.02 29.80
CA HIS A 438 5.32 13.20 28.66
C HIS A 438 5.27 13.94 27.31
N ALA A 439 4.57 15.07 27.22
CA ALA A 439 4.43 15.88 26.02
C ALA A 439 4.83 17.34 26.22
N SER A 440 5.43 17.72 27.34
CA SER A 440 5.69 19.14 27.69
C SER A 440 6.52 19.90 26.64
N HIS A 441 7.40 19.21 25.93
CA HIS A 441 8.25 19.76 24.86
C HIS A 441 7.80 19.35 23.44
N ALA A 442 6.62 18.72 23.33
CA ALA A 442 6.14 18.26 22.04
C ALA A 442 5.91 19.43 21.08
N LYS A 443 6.44 19.32 19.85
CA LYS A 443 6.12 20.23 18.76
C LYS A 443 4.66 20.08 18.34
N LEU A 444 4.08 21.15 17.83
CA LEU A 444 2.70 21.21 17.34
C LEU A 444 2.71 21.33 15.80
N LEU A 445 2.29 20.26 15.13
CA LEU A 445 2.28 20.15 13.68
C LEU A 445 0.89 20.47 13.15
N LEU A 446 0.79 21.40 12.22
CA LEU A 446 -0.48 21.82 11.62
C LEU A 446 -0.41 21.62 10.12
N PHE A 447 -1.15 20.63 9.61
CA PHE A 447 -1.20 20.27 8.20
C PHE A 447 -2.47 20.81 7.55
N GLY A 448 -2.35 21.60 6.50
CA GLY A 448 -3.52 22.15 5.82
C GLY A 448 -3.28 22.69 4.42
N GLU A 449 -4.36 22.72 3.63
CA GLU A 449 -4.34 23.26 2.28
C GLU A 449 -4.31 24.82 2.30
N ARG A 450 -4.88 25.42 3.34
CA ARG A 450 -4.96 26.87 3.54
C ARG A 450 -4.77 27.21 5.00
N VAL A 451 -4.04 28.28 5.27
CA VAL A 451 -3.68 28.72 6.63
C VAL A 451 -4.11 30.16 6.84
N ASP A 452 -4.72 30.44 7.97
CA ASP A 452 -5.08 31.75 8.40
C ASP A 452 -3.82 32.59 8.73
N GLU A 453 -3.84 33.90 8.39
CA GLU A 453 -2.69 34.78 8.55
C GLU A 453 -2.26 34.92 10.03
N GLN A 454 -3.24 34.95 10.96
CA GLN A 454 -2.93 35.03 12.39
C GLN A 454 -2.17 33.79 12.86
N LEU A 455 -2.53 32.59 12.35
CA LEU A 455 -1.82 31.35 12.66
C LEU A 455 -0.40 31.36 12.09
N VAL A 456 -0.19 31.89 10.89
CA VAL A 456 1.14 32.07 10.30
C VAL A 456 1.99 32.98 11.20
N GLN A 457 1.46 34.11 11.66
CA GLN A 457 2.16 35.02 12.57
C GLN A 457 2.50 34.40 13.92
N LEU A 458 1.66 33.52 14.44
CA LEU A 458 1.94 32.75 15.66
C LEU A 458 3.08 31.77 15.46
N ALA A 459 3.08 31.05 14.34
CA ALA A 459 4.13 30.06 14.02
C ALA A 459 5.51 30.72 13.83
N ILE A 460 5.57 31.90 13.20
CA ILE A 460 6.84 32.65 13.06
C ILE A 460 7.46 33.05 14.41
N LYS A 461 6.63 33.24 15.43
CA LYS A 461 7.08 33.66 16.77
C LYS A 461 7.40 32.52 17.72
N ARG A 462 7.13 31.28 17.32
CA ARG A 462 7.21 30.13 18.21
C ARG A 462 7.88 28.95 17.50
N ASP A 463 9.01 28.53 18.03
CA ASP A 463 9.82 27.42 17.48
C ASP A 463 9.19 26.04 17.71
N ASP A 464 8.15 25.95 18.55
CA ASP A 464 7.43 24.71 18.83
C ASP A 464 6.25 24.48 17.88
N ILE A 465 6.00 25.38 16.91
CA ILE A 465 4.92 25.26 15.91
C ILE A 465 5.49 25.05 14.52
N GLU A 466 5.03 24.01 13.85
CA GLU A 466 5.35 23.72 12.46
C GLU A 466 4.09 23.80 11.61
N LEU A 467 4.11 24.66 10.60
CA LEU A 467 3.06 24.73 9.58
C LEU A 467 3.49 23.94 8.36
N ILE A 468 2.69 22.97 7.98
CA ILE A 468 2.92 22.12 6.81
C ILE A 468 1.77 22.37 5.82
N ASP A 469 1.97 23.33 4.92
CA ASP A 469 1.09 23.60 3.80
C ASP A 469 1.32 22.59 2.66
N LEU A 470 0.59 22.72 1.55
CA LEU A 470 0.73 21.79 0.42
C LEU A 470 2.11 21.87 -0.25
N GLU A 471 2.74 23.04 -0.30
CA GLU A 471 4.09 23.16 -0.89
C GLU A 471 5.10 22.38 -0.04
N ARG A 472 5.07 22.54 1.28
CA ARG A 472 5.93 21.80 2.19
C ARG A 472 5.59 20.31 2.20
N LEU A 473 4.31 19.95 2.19
CA LEU A 473 3.86 18.56 2.15
C LEU A 473 4.41 17.81 0.91
N TYR A 474 4.36 18.45 -0.26
CA TYR A 474 4.75 17.80 -1.51
C TYR A 474 6.23 17.98 -1.89
N LYS A 475 6.86 19.10 -1.51
CA LYS A 475 8.19 19.46 -2.00
C LYS A 475 9.21 19.75 -0.89
N GLY A 476 8.73 20.04 0.32
CA GLY A 476 9.56 20.36 1.47
C GLY A 476 9.86 19.17 2.38
N ASP A 477 10.49 19.51 3.49
CA ASP A 477 10.82 18.63 4.61
C ASP A 477 9.97 18.97 5.85
#